data_30e58cbe59cdfc20666bd79f9e3b6d9f
#
_entry.id   30e58cbe59cdfc20666bd79f9e3b6d9f
#
_cell.length_a   1.000
_cell.length_b   1.000
_cell.length_c   1.000
_cell.angle_alpha   90.00
_cell.angle_beta   90.00
_cell.angle_gamma   90.00
#
_symmetry.space_group_name_H-M   'P 1'
#
loop_
_entity.id
_entity.type
_entity.pdbx_description
1 polymer ?
#
loop_
_entity_poly.entity_id
_entity_poly.type
_entity_poly.pdbx_seq_one_letter_code
_entity_poly.pdbx_strand_id
1 'polypeptide(L)'
;MKKLSYYIMLLGIVFFTSCEDFLDQVPKHNLTLDNAVTDYSGAKNILNGMYAIVASGSEFGGATWCRLSSQGGFYSSYTTHFNMSYKEGSNDMSGTWKSYYTLVNSANAAIEAISNLAENKFPTPERKLEMIAEARCMRGWAYTNLFWLFGRWWDADDSA
;
A
#
# COMPACT_ATOMS: atom_id res chain seq x y z
N MET A 1 57.38 0.37 25.83
CA MET A 1 56.18 1.17 25.50
C MET A 1 55.68 0.92 24.07
N LYS A 2 56.54 0.83 23.03
CA LYS A 2 56.08 0.62 21.62
C LYS A 2 55.34 -0.70 21.39
N LYS A 3 55.72 -1.80 22.05
CA LYS A 3 55.03 -3.11 21.91
C LYS A 3 53.61 -3.12 22.49
N LEU A 4 53.37 -2.39 23.58
CA LEU A 4 52.06 -2.27 24.21
C LEU A 4 51.07 -1.52 23.29
N SER A 5 51.55 -0.50 22.59
CA SER A 5 50.74 0.27 21.61
C SER A 5 50.30 -0.61 20.43
N TYR A 6 51.12 -1.55 19.96
CA TYR A 6 50.75 -2.50 18.91
C TYR A 6 49.64 -3.47 19.36
N TYR A 7 49.69 -3.95 20.58
CA TYR A 7 48.64 -4.84 21.10
C TYR A 7 47.32 -4.13 21.31
N ILE A 8 47.32 -2.87 21.72
CA ILE A 8 46.10 -2.05 21.85
C ILE A 8 45.51 -1.74 20.45
N MET A 9 46.36 -1.49 19.47
CA MET A 9 45.90 -1.24 18.07
C MET A 9 45.34 -2.53 17.45
N LEU A 10 45.93 -3.70 17.72
CA LEU A 10 45.43 -4.99 17.22
C LEU A 10 44.11 -5.37 17.90
N LEU A 11 43.97 -5.10 19.20
CA LEU A 11 42.71 -5.33 19.94
C LEU A 11 41.60 -4.44 19.44
N GLY A 12 41.87 -3.20 19.05
CA GLY A 12 40.89 -2.25 18.46
C GLY A 12 40.31 -2.73 17.14
N ILE A 13 41.12 -3.41 16.31
CA ILE A 13 40.64 -3.89 14.97
C ILE A 13 39.62 -5.05 15.13
N VAL A 14 39.75 -5.86 16.17
CA VAL A 14 38.82 -7.00 16.42
C VAL A 14 37.41 -6.53 16.84
N PHE A 15 37.29 -5.33 17.42
CA PHE A 15 35.99 -4.77 17.82
C PHE A 15 35.19 -4.15 16.64
N PHE A 16 35.81 -3.96 15.49
CA PHE A 16 35.14 -3.39 14.32
C PHE A 16 34.58 -4.46 13.34
N THR A 17 34.76 -5.74 13.63
CA THR A 17 34.02 -6.81 12.91
C THR A 17 32.61 -6.91 13.50
N SER A 18 31.79 -5.90 13.22
CA SER A 18 30.35 -5.94 13.49
C SER A 18 29.74 -6.97 12.55
N CYS A 19 29.17 -8.02 13.09
CA CYS A 19 28.36 -8.98 12.33
C CYS A 19 27.08 -8.26 11.88
N GLU A 20 27.00 -7.82 10.63
CA GLU A 20 25.77 -7.27 10.04
C GLU A 20 24.64 -8.31 10.09
N ASP A 21 24.95 -9.59 9.90
CA ASP A 21 23.97 -10.69 9.92
C ASP A 21 23.27 -10.91 11.27
N PHE A 22 23.83 -10.41 12.39
CA PHE A 22 23.20 -10.58 13.70
C PHE A 22 22.01 -9.65 13.93
N LEU A 23 21.97 -8.51 13.23
CA LEU A 23 20.89 -7.52 13.32
C LEU A 23 19.77 -7.77 12.28
N ASP A 24 20.05 -8.54 11.24
CA ASP A 24 19.08 -8.87 10.18
C ASP A 24 18.26 -10.12 10.56
N GLN A 25 17.66 -10.08 11.73
CA GLN A 25 16.72 -11.13 12.14
C GLN A 25 15.39 -10.92 11.40
N VAL A 26 15.14 -11.72 10.38
CA VAL A 26 13.81 -11.84 9.79
C VAL A 26 12.82 -12.23 10.89
N PRO A 27 11.85 -11.37 11.22
CA PRO A 27 10.91 -11.64 12.31
C PRO A 27 10.13 -12.92 12.00
N LYS A 28 10.41 -14.01 12.70
CA LYS A 28 9.74 -15.31 12.48
C LYS A 28 8.23 -15.30 12.78
N HIS A 29 7.78 -14.27 13.49
CA HIS A 29 6.36 -14.12 13.90
C HIS A 29 5.63 -12.96 13.24
N ASN A 30 6.32 -12.10 12.49
CA ASN A 30 5.69 -11.05 11.70
C ASN A 30 5.65 -11.49 10.23
N LEU A 31 4.45 -11.47 9.65
CA LEU A 31 4.26 -11.67 8.22
C LEU A 31 4.90 -10.49 7.48
N THR A 32 6.08 -10.72 6.92
CA THR A 32 6.70 -9.84 5.92
C THR A 32 6.24 -10.29 4.53
N LEU A 33 6.33 -9.43 3.52
CA LEU A 33 5.99 -9.83 2.14
C LEU A 33 6.72 -11.11 1.72
N ASP A 34 8.00 -11.25 2.08
CA ASP A 34 8.85 -12.37 1.68
C ASP A 34 8.44 -13.71 2.29
N ASN A 35 7.83 -13.70 3.48
CA ASN A 35 7.39 -14.92 4.16
C ASN A 35 5.86 -15.16 4.05
N ALA A 36 5.09 -14.15 3.66
CA ALA A 36 3.64 -14.25 3.54
C ALA A 36 3.21 -14.86 2.19
N VAL A 37 3.99 -14.68 1.12
CA VAL A 37 3.63 -15.09 -0.22
C VAL A 37 4.72 -16.03 -0.77
N THR A 38 4.67 -17.29 -0.35
CA THR A 38 5.64 -18.33 -0.74
C THR A 38 5.08 -19.33 -1.75
N ASP A 39 3.76 -19.31 -1.96
CA ASP A 39 3.04 -20.23 -2.84
C ASP A 39 1.77 -19.60 -3.42
N TYR A 40 1.02 -20.37 -4.20
CA TYR A 40 -0.26 -19.96 -4.80
C TYR A 40 -1.31 -19.57 -3.76
N SER A 41 -1.33 -20.22 -2.60
CA SER A 41 -2.28 -19.88 -1.54
C SER A 41 -1.97 -18.51 -0.95
N GLY A 42 -0.70 -18.22 -0.69
CA GLY A 42 -0.23 -16.90 -0.27
C GLY A 42 -0.57 -15.82 -1.30
N ALA A 43 -0.37 -16.12 -2.60
CA ALA A 43 -0.74 -15.22 -3.68
C ALA A 43 -2.25 -14.93 -3.72
N LYS A 44 -3.11 -15.94 -3.50
CA LYS A 44 -4.56 -15.74 -3.35
C LYS A 44 -4.91 -14.89 -2.14
N ASN A 45 -4.26 -15.13 -1.02
CA ASN A 45 -4.56 -14.43 0.22
C ASN A 45 -4.22 -12.94 0.12
N ILE A 46 -3.11 -12.57 -0.55
CA ILE A 46 -2.78 -11.16 -0.74
C ILE A 46 -3.80 -10.45 -1.65
N LEU A 47 -4.29 -11.11 -2.70
CA LEU A 47 -5.37 -10.57 -3.54
C LEU A 47 -6.69 -10.44 -2.75
N ASN A 48 -7.07 -11.47 -2.00
CA ASN A 48 -8.25 -11.42 -1.15
C ASN A 48 -8.15 -10.29 -0.11
N GLY A 49 -6.94 -10.02 0.41
CA GLY A 49 -6.67 -8.89 1.28
C GLY A 49 -6.99 -7.54 0.63
N MET A 50 -6.69 -7.37 -0.66
CA MET A 50 -7.05 -6.17 -1.41
C MET A 50 -8.57 -6.01 -1.54
N TYR A 51 -9.30 -7.08 -1.85
CA TYR A 51 -10.78 -7.07 -1.86
C TYR A 51 -11.35 -6.79 -0.47
N ALA A 52 -10.74 -7.33 0.58
CA ALA A 52 -11.16 -7.06 1.94
C ALA A 52 -11.00 -5.58 2.31
N ILE A 53 -9.95 -4.89 1.86
CA ILE A 53 -9.78 -3.45 2.03
C ILE A 53 -10.97 -2.71 1.41
N VAL A 54 -11.36 -3.07 0.19
CA VAL A 54 -12.50 -2.44 -0.49
C VAL A 54 -13.82 -2.79 0.21
N ALA A 55 -14.03 -4.04 0.59
CA ALA A 55 -15.27 -4.51 1.20
C ALA A 55 -15.47 -4.03 2.64
N SER A 56 -14.39 -3.92 3.42
CA SER A 56 -14.46 -3.48 4.82
C SER A 56 -14.57 -1.97 4.97
N GLY A 57 -14.28 -1.24 3.90
CA GLY A 57 -14.16 0.20 3.96
C GLY A 57 -15.50 0.90 3.91
N SER A 58 -15.92 1.48 5.03
CA SER A 58 -16.95 2.52 5.01
C SER A 58 -16.62 3.60 3.97
N GLU A 59 -15.35 3.81 3.69
CA GLU A 59 -14.86 4.80 2.75
C GLU A 59 -15.12 4.42 1.28
N PHE A 60 -15.03 3.13 0.90
CA PHE A 60 -15.25 2.70 -0.49
C PHE A 60 -16.74 2.50 -0.82
N GLY A 61 -17.54 2.05 0.13
CA GLY A 61 -18.95 1.72 -0.09
C GLY A 61 -19.88 2.83 0.37
N GLY A 62 -20.08 2.93 1.67
CA GLY A 62 -21.11 3.81 2.24
C GLY A 62 -20.73 5.28 2.27
N ALA A 63 -19.62 5.62 2.93
CA ALA A 63 -19.29 7.02 3.21
C ALA A 63 -18.97 7.83 1.95
N THR A 64 -18.20 7.29 1.02
CA THR A 64 -17.89 7.99 -0.24
C THR A 64 -19.13 8.23 -1.09
N TRP A 65 -20.00 7.22 -1.24
CA TRP A 65 -21.24 7.38 -1.96
C TRP A 65 -22.21 8.36 -1.29
N CYS A 66 -22.33 8.31 0.03
CA CYS A 66 -23.14 9.28 0.77
C CYS A 66 -22.61 10.71 0.63
N ARG A 67 -21.29 10.89 0.64
CA ARG A 67 -20.64 12.19 0.42
C ARG A 67 -20.92 12.72 -0.98
N LEU A 68 -20.69 11.91 -2.02
CA LEU A 68 -20.96 12.30 -3.41
C LEU A 68 -22.45 12.58 -3.66
N SER A 69 -23.34 11.77 -3.09
CA SER A 69 -24.79 12.01 -3.17
C SER A 69 -25.20 13.30 -2.43
N SER A 70 -24.54 13.64 -1.33
CA SER A 70 -24.77 14.90 -0.62
C SER A 70 -24.32 16.11 -1.45
N GLN A 71 -23.19 16.02 -2.15
CA GLN A 71 -22.71 17.06 -3.07
C GLN A 71 -23.68 17.27 -4.24
N GLY A 72 -24.27 16.18 -4.74
CA GLY A 72 -25.30 16.23 -5.77
C GLY A 72 -26.68 16.72 -5.27
N GLY A 73 -26.82 17.04 -3.99
CA GLY A 73 -28.08 17.49 -3.41
C GLY A 73 -29.10 16.40 -3.11
N PHE A 74 -28.75 15.13 -3.32
CA PHE A 74 -29.65 13.99 -3.12
C PHE A 74 -29.76 13.53 -1.66
N TYR A 75 -28.83 13.94 -0.81
CA TYR A 75 -28.76 13.50 0.57
C TYR A 75 -28.19 14.58 1.49
N SER A 76 -28.97 15.01 2.49
CA SER A 76 -28.64 16.17 3.32
C SER A 76 -27.97 15.83 4.66
N SER A 77 -27.73 14.55 4.96
CA SER A 77 -27.21 14.13 6.26
C SER A 77 -25.77 14.57 6.54
N TYR A 78 -25.00 14.84 5.49
CA TYR A 78 -23.62 15.34 5.59
C TYR A 78 -23.59 16.83 5.20
N THR A 79 -23.94 17.71 6.15
CA THR A 79 -24.07 19.15 5.88
C THR A 79 -22.83 19.80 5.30
N THR A 80 -21.64 19.39 5.76
CA THR A 80 -20.35 19.89 5.23
C THR A 80 -20.19 19.58 3.75
N HIS A 81 -20.58 18.38 3.33
CA HIS A 81 -20.52 17.94 1.94
C HIS A 81 -21.62 18.58 1.10
N PHE A 82 -22.82 18.65 1.64
CA PHE A 82 -23.97 19.28 0.99
C PHE A 82 -23.70 20.77 0.70
N ASN A 83 -23.09 21.48 1.63
CA ASN A 83 -22.76 22.88 1.47
C ASN A 83 -21.39 23.13 0.82
N MET A 84 -20.69 22.06 0.40
CA MET A 84 -19.31 22.13 -0.14
C MET A 84 -18.34 22.93 0.76
N SER A 85 -18.55 22.89 2.07
CA SER A 85 -17.78 23.67 3.05
C SER A 85 -16.63 22.84 3.64
N TYR A 86 -15.76 22.34 2.76
CA TYR A 86 -14.58 21.59 3.21
C TYR A 86 -13.51 22.52 3.75
N LYS A 87 -12.85 22.04 4.81
CA LYS A 87 -11.62 22.65 5.31
C LYS A 87 -10.46 21.71 4.98
N GLU A 88 -9.34 22.30 4.64
CA GLU A 88 -8.08 21.56 4.48
C GLU A 88 -7.82 20.75 5.76
N GLY A 89 -7.43 19.46 5.58
CA GLY A 89 -7.18 18.56 6.71
C GLY A 89 -8.42 18.02 7.41
N SER A 90 -9.64 18.16 6.85
CA SER A 90 -10.83 17.54 7.42
C SER A 90 -10.69 16.01 7.45
N ASN A 91 -11.08 15.38 8.55
CA ASN A 91 -11.01 13.93 8.73
C ASN A 91 -11.80 13.16 7.65
N ASP A 92 -12.87 13.77 7.14
CA ASP A 92 -13.73 13.16 6.14
C ASP A 92 -13.02 12.87 4.82
N MET A 93 -12.16 13.79 4.37
CA MET A 93 -11.43 13.62 3.12
C MET A 93 -10.12 12.85 3.33
N SER A 94 -9.47 13.00 4.49
CA SER A 94 -8.23 12.29 4.80
C SER A 94 -8.43 10.79 4.95
N GLY A 95 -9.57 10.34 5.46
CA GLY A 95 -9.96 8.94 5.53
C GLY A 95 -10.05 8.31 4.14
N THR A 96 -10.75 8.96 3.24
CA THR A 96 -10.90 8.53 1.84
C THR A 96 -9.55 8.46 1.12
N TRP A 97 -8.74 9.51 1.24
CA TRP A 97 -7.37 9.55 0.69
C TRP A 97 -6.52 8.37 1.19
N LYS A 98 -6.49 8.19 2.51
CA LYS A 98 -5.73 7.10 3.15
C LYS A 98 -6.18 5.73 2.67
N SER A 99 -7.48 5.49 2.53
CA SER A 99 -8.04 4.20 2.12
C SER A 99 -7.64 3.84 0.70
N TYR A 100 -7.72 4.78 -0.25
CA TYR A 100 -7.28 4.55 -1.62
C TYR A 100 -5.77 4.30 -1.71
N TYR A 101 -4.94 5.07 -0.98
CA TYR A 101 -3.50 4.81 -0.96
C TYR A 101 -3.12 3.51 -0.24
N THR A 102 -3.89 3.08 0.75
CA THR A 102 -3.73 1.74 1.34
C THR A 102 -3.97 0.65 0.30
N LEU A 103 -5.01 0.80 -0.54
CA LEU A 103 -5.26 -0.14 -1.64
C LEU A 103 -4.15 -0.11 -2.70
N VAL A 104 -3.65 1.07 -3.06
CA VAL A 104 -2.51 1.22 -4.00
C VAL A 104 -1.28 0.50 -3.48
N ASN A 105 -0.94 0.70 -2.20
CA ASN A 105 0.21 0.05 -1.57
C ASN A 105 0.04 -1.47 -1.52
N SER A 106 -1.14 -1.95 -1.16
CA SER A 106 -1.45 -3.39 -1.15
C SER A 106 -1.37 -3.99 -2.55
N ALA A 107 -1.81 -3.26 -3.58
CA ALA A 107 -1.70 -3.70 -4.96
C ALA A 107 -0.24 -3.75 -5.44
N ASN A 108 0.58 -2.77 -5.08
CA ASN A 108 2.02 -2.79 -5.39
C ASN A 108 2.70 -4.00 -4.73
N ALA A 109 2.42 -4.24 -3.46
CA ALA A 109 2.93 -5.39 -2.73
C ALA A 109 2.49 -6.72 -3.36
N ALA A 110 1.22 -6.84 -3.77
CA ALA A 110 0.70 -8.03 -4.44
C ALA A 110 1.39 -8.26 -5.79
N ILE A 111 1.55 -7.22 -6.62
CA ILE A 111 2.23 -7.31 -7.92
C ILE A 111 3.67 -7.78 -7.73
N GLU A 112 4.40 -7.20 -6.79
CA GLU A 112 5.78 -7.55 -6.50
C GLU A 112 5.90 -9.00 -6.00
N ALA A 113 5.16 -9.36 -4.96
CA ALA A 113 5.21 -10.70 -4.36
C ALA A 113 4.83 -11.80 -5.38
N ILE A 114 3.75 -11.60 -6.15
CA ILE A 114 3.31 -12.58 -7.16
C ILE A 114 4.32 -12.66 -8.31
N SER A 115 4.90 -11.54 -8.73
CA SER A 115 5.91 -11.52 -9.80
C SER A 115 7.16 -12.32 -9.43
N ASN A 116 7.59 -12.23 -8.17
CA ASN A 116 8.77 -12.92 -7.64
C ASN A 116 8.56 -14.43 -7.44
N LEU A 117 7.31 -14.91 -7.35
CA LEU A 117 7.05 -16.33 -7.26
C LEU A 117 7.41 -17.06 -8.57
N ALA A 118 8.03 -18.23 -8.45
CA ALA A 118 8.30 -19.08 -9.59
C ALA A 118 7.02 -19.60 -10.25
N GLU A 119 7.01 -19.74 -11.57
CA GLU A 119 5.82 -20.17 -12.34
C GLU A 119 5.28 -21.52 -11.92
N ASN A 120 6.15 -22.44 -11.54
CA ASN A 120 5.77 -23.78 -11.08
C ASN A 120 5.00 -23.79 -9.74
N LYS A 121 4.88 -22.65 -9.08
CA LYS A 121 4.04 -22.48 -7.89
C LYS A 121 2.57 -22.24 -8.22
N PHE A 122 2.26 -21.98 -9.49
CA PHE A 122 0.90 -21.74 -9.96
C PHE A 122 0.33 -22.96 -10.69
N PRO A 123 -1.01 -23.13 -10.69
CA PRO A 123 -1.65 -24.21 -11.45
C PRO A 123 -1.36 -24.12 -12.96
N THR A 124 -1.30 -22.93 -13.50
CA THR A 124 -0.90 -22.62 -14.88
C THR A 124 -0.12 -21.30 -14.94
N PRO A 125 0.76 -21.09 -15.95
CA PRO A 125 1.45 -19.81 -16.14
C PRO A 125 0.48 -18.65 -16.35
N GLU A 126 -0.63 -18.88 -17.05
CA GLU A 126 -1.67 -17.88 -17.31
C GLU A 126 -2.28 -17.39 -15.99
N ARG A 127 -2.45 -18.29 -15.01
CA ARG A 127 -3.02 -17.92 -13.70
C ARG A 127 -2.16 -16.90 -12.95
N LYS A 128 -0.83 -16.99 -13.06
CA LYS A 128 0.08 -15.98 -12.52
C LYS A 128 -0.17 -14.62 -13.16
N LEU A 129 -0.26 -14.58 -14.49
CA LEU A 129 -0.49 -13.34 -15.25
C LEU A 129 -1.85 -12.73 -14.92
N GLU A 130 -2.90 -13.54 -14.82
CA GLU A 130 -4.24 -13.08 -14.42
C GLU A 130 -4.22 -12.41 -13.04
N MET A 131 -3.55 -13.02 -12.06
CA MET A 131 -3.48 -12.47 -10.71
C MET A 131 -2.72 -11.13 -10.67
N ILE A 132 -1.65 -11.00 -11.46
CA ILE A 132 -0.93 -9.73 -11.60
C ILE A 132 -1.82 -8.68 -12.30
N ALA A 133 -2.56 -9.07 -13.33
CA ALA A 133 -3.48 -8.19 -14.03
C ALA A 133 -4.61 -7.70 -13.12
N GLU A 134 -5.15 -8.57 -12.29
CA GLU A 134 -6.17 -8.27 -11.29
C GLU A 134 -5.67 -7.22 -10.28
N ALA A 135 -4.46 -7.39 -9.74
CA ALA A 135 -3.86 -6.41 -8.85
C ALA A 135 -3.60 -5.06 -9.54
N ARG A 136 -3.15 -5.07 -10.80
CA ARG A 136 -2.98 -3.86 -11.61
C ARG A 136 -4.30 -3.16 -11.88
N CYS A 137 -5.37 -3.90 -12.13
CA CYS A 137 -6.70 -3.35 -12.34
C CYS A 137 -7.19 -2.62 -11.09
N MET A 138 -7.07 -3.22 -9.91
CA MET A 138 -7.45 -2.59 -8.64
C MET A 138 -6.62 -1.34 -8.34
N ARG A 139 -5.33 -1.36 -8.64
CA ARG A 139 -4.46 -0.19 -8.52
C ARG A 139 -4.90 0.94 -9.45
N GLY A 140 -5.21 0.61 -10.71
CA GLY A 140 -5.70 1.58 -11.69
C GLY A 140 -7.04 2.18 -11.27
N TRP A 141 -7.95 1.36 -10.77
CA TRP A 141 -9.23 1.82 -10.22
C TRP A 141 -9.03 2.77 -9.03
N ALA A 142 -8.12 2.45 -8.11
CA ALA A 142 -7.80 3.33 -6.98
C ALA A 142 -7.27 4.69 -7.43
N TYR A 143 -6.32 4.71 -8.38
CA TYR A 143 -5.78 5.97 -8.91
C TYR A 143 -6.83 6.79 -9.68
N THR A 144 -7.72 6.15 -10.44
CA THR A 144 -8.81 6.83 -11.14
C THR A 144 -9.72 7.56 -10.15
N ASN A 145 -10.08 6.88 -9.05
CA ASN A 145 -10.89 7.51 -8.02
C ASN A 145 -10.16 8.63 -7.28
N LEU A 146 -8.87 8.45 -6.97
CA LEU A 146 -8.04 9.51 -6.39
C LEU A 146 -7.98 10.73 -7.30
N PHE A 147 -7.82 10.52 -8.60
CA PHE A 147 -7.81 11.61 -9.57
C PHE A 147 -9.16 12.33 -9.62
N TRP A 148 -10.27 11.60 -9.64
CA TRP A 148 -11.60 12.20 -9.65
C TRP A 148 -11.93 12.99 -8.39
N LEU A 149 -11.51 12.49 -7.22
CA LEU A 149 -11.85 13.11 -5.96
C LEU A 149 -10.92 14.26 -5.57
N PHE A 150 -9.66 14.21 -6.01
CA PHE A 150 -8.60 15.11 -5.53
C PHE A 150 -7.80 15.79 -6.65
N GLY A 151 -7.99 15.38 -7.92
CA GLY A 151 -7.25 15.92 -9.04
C GLY A 151 -7.85 17.23 -9.57
N ARG A 152 -6.99 18.05 -10.15
CA ARG A 152 -7.37 19.30 -10.84
C ARG A 152 -7.66 19.02 -12.32
N TRP A 153 -8.74 18.41 -12.63
CA TRP A 153 -8.97 17.96 -14.02
C TRP A 153 -9.71 18.95 -14.92
N TRP A 154 -10.19 20.08 -14.39
CA TRP A 154 -10.81 21.16 -15.19
C TRP A 154 -10.08 22.48 -15.16
N ASP A 155 -8.91 22.58 -14.62
CA ASP A 155 -8.04 23.74 -14.84
C ASP A 155 -7.47 23.65 -16.26
N ALA A 156 -8.31 24.04 -17.24
CA ALA A 156 -7.89 24.16 -18.63
C ALA A 156 -7.04 25.43 -18.87
N ASP A 157 -6.76 26.21 -17.84
CA ASP A 157 -6.06 27.48 -17.95
C ASP A 157 -4.89 27.53 -16.95
N ASP A 158 -3.71 27.13 -17.42
CA ASP A 158 -2.44 27.25 -16.71
C ASP A 158 -1.95 28.73 -16.59
N SER A 159 -2.83 29.69 -16.78
CA SER A 159 -2.49 31.13 -16.82
C SER A 159 -2.81 31.87 -15.53
N ALA A 160 -2.95 31.15 -14.39
CA ALA A 160 -3.15 31.78 -13.08
C ALA A 160 -1.91 31.61 -12.19
#